data_89c89f2f9937f23b79f097b4eb830ab8
#
_entry.id   89c89f2f9937f23b79f097b4eb830ab8
#
_cell.length_a   1.000
_cell.length_b   1.000
_cell.length_c   1.000
_cell.angle_alpha   90.00
_cell.angle_beta   90.00
_cell.angle_gamma   90.00
#
_symmetry.space_group_name_H-M   'P 1'
#
loop_
_entity.id
_entity.type
_entity.pdbx_description
1 polymer ?
#
loop_
_entity_poly.entity_id
_entity_poly.type
_entity_poly.pdbx_seq_one_letter_code
_entity_poly.pdbx_strand_id
1 'polypeptide(L)'
;MIQFKGRLFLACTILFTCFFSIALFAQKPTVKVLTSGNGISLRGLSVVNDNVIWVSGNKGTVGRSNNGGKTWKWMTVAGFEKNDFRDIEAFDGATAVIMAVSEPGYILKTNDGGDSWKIVYENKSKGIFMDAMEFWNAQSGIVIGDPIDDRFFVTRTFNGGDSWQDIPFQNRPVADSGEACFAASGTNVRALDKDEAVFITGGFRSRLFSKNEPILLPILQGKETTGANSVAVWDKNKLKGGKRMIIVGGDFMKPNDTKKNCFYTSDGGKTWEAPKTPPHGYRSCVEYFSKNEIYSCGLNGVDFSHDGGKNWHLISKEAFHVVRASRLGSAVYLAGPNGTIGKIVIDK
;
A
#
# COMPACT_ATOMS: atom_id res chain seq x y z
N MET A 1 -60.11 70.81 -24.24
CA MET A 1 -58.81 70.56 -23.70
C MET A 1 -58.90 69.30 -22.82
N ILE A 2 -58.69 68.11 -23.41
CA ILE A 2 -58.91 66.81 -22.74
C ILE A 2 -57.54 66.14 -22.62
N GLN A 3 -57.08 65.92 -21.37
CA GLN A 3 -55.86 65.20 -21.08
C GLN A 3 -56.13 63.72 -21.04
N PHE A 4 -55.40 62.93 -21.91
CA PHE A 4 -55.34 61.47 -21.80
C PHE A 4 -54.15 61.11 -20.92
N LYS A 5 -54.45 60.42 -19.79
CA LYS A 5 -53.43 59.75 -18.94
C LYS A 5 -53.28 58.33 -19.48
N GLY A 6 -52.11 58.07 -20.12
CA GLY A 6 -51.70 56.74 -20.49
C GLY A 6 -51.18 55.99 -19.26
N ARG A 7 -51.73 54.79 -18.92
CA ARG A 7 -51.24 53.84 -17.95
C ARG A 7 -50.31 52.86 -18.65
N LEU A 8 -49.05 52.90 -18.25
CA LEU A 8 -48.02 51.95 -18.68
C LEU A 8 -48.19 50.65 -17.85
N PHE A 9 -48.56 49.56 -18.50
CA PHE A 9 -48.56 48.22 -17.88
C PHE A 9 -47.14 47.61 -18.04
N LEU A 10 -46.45 47.47 -16.90
CA LEU A 10 -45.18 46.77 -16.84
C LEU A 10 -45.45 45.28 -16.65
N ALA A 11 -45.30 44.45 -17.71
CA ALA A 11 -45.42 43.03 -17.64
C ALA A 11 -44.06 42.45 -17.12
N CYS A 12 -44.04 42.03 -15.87
CA CYS A 12 -42.91 41.29 -15.29
C CYS A 12 -42.98 39.83 -15.75
N THR A 13 -42.16 39.47 -16.72
CA THR A 13 -41.99 38.07 -17.15
C THR A 13 -41.00 37.40 -16.19
N ILE A 14 -41.51 36.58 -15.26
CA ILE A 14 -40.67 35.77 -14.37
C ILE A 14 -40.20 34.55 -15.17
N LEU A 15 -38.92 34.59 -15.55
CA LEU A 15 -38.24 33.46 -16.18
C LEU A 15 -37.91 32.42 -15.08
N PHE A 16 -38.69 31.34 -15.01
CA PHE A 16 -38.45 30.22 -14.10
C PHE A 16 -37.35 29.33 -14.72
N THR A 17 -36.09 29.59 -14.40
CA THR A 17 -34.99 28.70 -14.75
C THR A 17 -35.01 27.47 -13.85
N CYS A 18 -35.57 26.35 -14.35
CA CYS A 18 -35.43 25.04 -13.73
C CYS A 18 -33.93 24.63 -13.81
N PHE A 19 -33.21 24.76 -12.71
CA PHE A 19 -31.94 24.07 -12.51
C PHE A 19 -32.22 22.58 -12.41
N PHE A 20 -32.09 21.87 -13.52
CA PHE A 20 -31.95 20.41 -13.49
C PHE A 20 -30.57 20.11 -12.89
N SER A 21 -30.52 19.81 -11.60
CA SER A 21 -29.35 19.21 -10.97
C SER A 21 -29.20 17.81 -11.57
N ILE A 22 -28.38 17.67 -12.61
CA ILE A 22 -27.92 16.37 -13.07
C ILE A 22 -27.08 15.84 -11.90
N ALA A 23 -27.65 14.94 -11.11
CA ALA A 23 -26.89 14.14 -10.18
C ALA A 23 -25.97 13.27 -11.04
N LEU A 24 -24.71 13.70 -11.20
CA LEU A 24 -23.67 12.83 -11.67
C LEU A 24 -23.56 11.69 -10.64
N PHE A 25 -24.16 10.55 -10.94
CA PHE A 25 -23.87 9.33 -10.22
C PHE A 25 -22.38 9.06 -10.45
N ALA A 26 -21.56 9.35 -9.46
CA ALA A 26 -20.17 8.97 -9.47
C ALA A 26 -20.12 7.45 -9.69
N GLN A 27 -19.58 7.04 -10.83
CA GLN A 27 -19.46 5.62 -11.19
C GLN A 27 -18.65 4.93 -10.11
N LYS A 28 -19.22 3.86 -9.53
CA LYS A 28 -18.58 3.13 -8.44
C LYS A 28 -17.49 2.24 -9.02
N PRO A 29 -16.24 2.31 -8.50
CA PRO A 29 -15.20 1.40 -8.93
C PRO A 29 -15.57 -0.04 -8.57
N THR A 30 -15.14 -0.98 -9.43
CA THR A 30 -15.29 -2.43 -9.22
C THR A 30 -13.94 -3.12 -9.39
N VAL A 31 -13.83 -4.37 -8.98
CA VAL A 31 -12.63 -5.19 -9.13
C VAL A 31 -12.85 -6.20 -10.26
N LYS A 32 -12.04 -6.11 -11.31
CA LYS A 32 -11.95 -7.12 -12.37
C LYS A 32 -10.80 -8.08 -12.06
N VAL A 33 -11.09 -9.35 -11.83
CA VAL A 33 -10.06 -10.40 -11.70
C VAL A 33 -9.46 -10.67 -13.08
N LEU A 34 -8.13 -10.60 -13.19
CA LEU A 34 -7.38 -10.82 -14.43
C LEU A 34 -6.86 -12.26 -14.53
N THR A 35 -6.40 -12.83 -13.40
CA THR A 35 -5.89 -14.21 -13.30
C THR A 35 -6.03 -14.72 -11.88
N SER A 36 -6.09 -16.06 -11.74
CA SER A 36 -6.12 -16.77 -10.47
C SER A 36 -5.85 -18.26 -10.70
N GLY A 37 -5.77 -19.06 -9.62
CA GLY A 37 -5.82 -20.52 -9.71
C GLY A 37 -4.46 -21.24 -9.76
N ASN A 38 -3.32 -20.55 -9.58
CA ASN A 38 -1.99 -21.17 -9.59
C ASN A 38 -1.47 -21.62 -8.21
N GLY A 39 -2.25 -21.44 -7.14
CA GLY A 39 -1.89 -21.87 -5.78
C GLY A 39 -0.76 -21.08 -5.13
N ILE A 40 -0.44 -19.89 -5.64
CA ILE A 40 0.61 -18.99 -5.12
C ILE A 40 -0.01 -17.91 -4.24
N SER A 41 0.58 -17.65 -3.08
CA SER A 41 0.23 -16.49 -2.26
C SER A 41 1.08 -15.30 -2.70
N LEU A 42 0.46 -14.36 -3.44
CA LEU A 42 1.13 -13.15 -3.93
C LEU A 42 1.02 -12.05 -2.88
N ARG A 43 2.16 -11.52 -2.41
CA ARG A 43 2.22 -10.44 -1.41
C ARG A 43 2.99 -9.23 -1.91
N GLY A 44 4.00 -9.42 -2.75
CA GLY A 44 4.69 -8.33 -3.44
C GLY A 44 3.96 -7.92 -4.72
N LEU A 45 3.84 -6.60 -4.93
CA LEU A 45 3.25 -6.00 -6.13
C LEU A 45 3.92 -4.66 -6.41
N SER A 46 4.53 -4.53 -7.59
CA SER A 46 5.11 -3.28 -8.09
C SER A 46 4.49 -2.92 -9.43
N VAL A 47 3.87 -1.74 -9.51
CA VAL A 47 3.19 -1.24 -10.71
C VAL A 47 3.97 -0.05 -11.26
N VAL A 48 4.87 -0.32 -12.22
CA VAL A 48 5.75 0.69 -12.81
C VAL A 48 4.94 1.71 -13.60
N ASN A 49 4.09 1.21 -14.49
CA ASN A 49 3.13 1.98 -15.28
C ASN A 49 1.91 1.09 -15.61
N ASP A 50 0.94 1.60 -16.36
CA ASP A 50 -0.30 0.88 -16.67
C ASP A 50 -0.09 -0.43 -17.47
N ASN A 51 1.11 -0.66 -18.04
CA ASN A 51 1.46 -1.85 -18.80
C ASN A 51 2.42 -2.79 -18.06
N VAL A 52 3.39 -2.23 -17.30
CA VAL A 52 4.46 -3.00 -16.65
C VAL A 52 4.11 -3.24 -15.19
N ILE A 53 3.82 -4.49 -14.86
CA ILE A 53 3.43 -4.95 -13.53
C ILE A 53 4.29 -6.15 -13.16
N TRP A 54 4.80 -6.16 -11.92
CA TRP A 54 5.50 -7.26 -11.33
C TRP A 54 4.80 -7.71 -10.05
N VAL A 55 4.80 -9.02 -9.81
CA VAL A 55 4.30 -9.64 -8.58
C VAL A 55 5.31 -10.65 -8.05
N SER A 56 5.33 -10.84 -6.74
CA SER A 56 6.13 -11.89 -6.10
C SER A 56 5.34 -12.60 -5.01
N GLY A 57 5.73 -13.82 -4.70
CA GLY A 57 5.03 -14.64 -3.73
C GLY A 57 5.83 -15.85 -3.25
N ASN A 58 5.13 -16.76 -2.61
CA ASN A 58 5.73 -17.98 -2.09
C ASN A 58 6.18 -18.93 -3.21
N LYS A 59 6.85 -20.03 -2.83
CA LYS A 59 7.43 -21.04 -3.74
C LYS A 59 8.40 -20.44 -4.77
N GLY A 60 9.16 -19.42 -4.37
CA GLY A 60 10.12 -18.75 -5.25
C GLY A 60 9.51 -18.06 -6.45
N THR A 61 8.23 -17.73 -6.42
CA THR A 61 7.48 -17.27 -7.60
C THR A 61 7.61 -15.77 -7.82
N VAL A 62 7.85 -15.41 -9.09
CA VAL A 62 7.75 -14.04 -9.62
C VAL A 62 6.90 -14.06 -10.88
N GLY A 63 6.04 -13.07 -11.03
CA GLY A 63 5.25 -12.87 -12.24
C GLY A 63 5.49 -11.47 -12.83
N ARG A 64 5.57 -11.36 -14.16
CA ARG A 64 5.67 -10.09 -14.86
C ARG A 64 4.67 -9.99 -16.02
N SER A 65 4.02 -8.84 -16.12
CA SER A 65 3.23 -8.45 -17.29
C SER A 65 3.81 -7.17 -17.91
N ASN A 66 3.85 -7.11 -19.25
CA ASN A 66 4.24 -5.92 -20.02
C ASN A 66 3.07 -5.34 -20.84
N ASN A 67 1.85 -5.79 -20.60
CA ASN A 67 0.67 -5.41 -21.39
C ASN A 67 -0.59 -5.17 -20.53
N GLY A 68 -0.39 -4.64 -19.33
CA GLY A 68 -1.49 -4.27 -18.43
C GLY A 68 -2.22 -5.46 -17.83
N GLY A 69 -1.51 -6.56 -17.57
CA GLY A 69 -2.06 -7.76 -16.96
C GLY A 69 -2.83 -8.67 -17.92
N LYS A 70 -2.78 -8.43 -19.26
CA LYS A 70 -3.44 -9.29 -20.24
C LYS A 70 -2.74 -10.64 -20.36
N THR A 71 -1.41 -10.65 -20.31
CA THR A 71 -0.59 -11.87 -20.25
C THR A 71 0.49 -11.74 -19.18
N TRP A 72 0.94 -12.89 -18.65
CA TRP A 72 1.93 -12.97 -17.58
C TRP A 72 3.05 -13.93 -17.96
N LYS A 73 4.29 -13.53 -17.74
CA LYS A 73 5.45 -14.40 -17.67
C LYS A 73 5.63 -14.80 -16.21
N TRP A 74 5.35 -16.07 -15.91
CA TRP A 74 5.58 -16.65 -14.59
C TRP A 74 6.95 -17.30 -14.53
N MET A 75 7.68 -17.10 -13.44
CA MET A 75 9.03 -17.58 -13.23
C MET A 75 9.14 -18.12 -11.80
N THR A 76 9.92 -19.19 -11.65
CA THR A 76 10.41 -19.65 -10.34
C THR A 76 11.88 -19.32 -10.27
N VAL A 77 12.30 -18.58 -9.24
CA VAL A 77 13.69 -18.18 -9.06
C VAL A 77 14.52 -19.41 -8.70
N ALA A 78 15.47 -19.78 -9.57
CA ALA A 78 16.30 -20.97 -9.42
C ALA A 78 17.11 -20.95 -8.11
N GLY A 79 17.02 -22.03 -7.33
CA GLY A 79 17.65 -22.15 -6.00
C GLY A 79 16.83 -21.52 -4.86
N PHE A 80 15.67 -20.90 -5.15
CA PHE A 80 14.81 -20.24 -4.18
C PHE A 80 13.38 -20.79 -4.19
N GLU A 81 13.14 -21.99 -4.68
CA GLU A 81 11.83 -22.63 -4.86
C GLU A 81 11.03 -22.79 -3.55
N LYS A 82 11.71 -22.72 -2.41
CA LYS A 82 11.10 -22.81 -1.07
C LYS A 82 10.90 -21.45 -0.42
N ASN A 83 11.44 -20.38 -0.99
CA ASN A 83 11.40 -19.05 -0.40
C ASN A 83 10.05 -18.35 -0.66
N ASP A 84 9.68 -17.48 0.27
CA ASP A 84 8.52 -16.61 0.18
C ASP A 84 8.99 -15.17 -0.09
N PHE A 85 8.79 -14.70 -1.34
CA PHE A 85 9.12 -13.35 -1.75
C PHE A 85 7.95 -12.43 -1.47
N ARG A 86 7.95 -11.79 -0.30
CA ARG A 86 6.81 -10.98 0.15
C ARG A 86 6.85 -9.54 -0.29
N ASP A 87 7.94 -9.10 -0.88
CA ASP A 87 8.01 -7.77 -1.48
C ASP A 87 8.82 -7.75 -2.77
N ILE A 88 8.48 -6.80 -3.65
CA ILE A 88 9.13 -6.58 -4.94
C ILE A 88 9.08 -5.09 -5.28
N GLU A 89 10.22 -4.55 -5.71
CA GLU A 89 10.29 -3.22 -6.29
C GLU A 89 10.89 -3.31 -7.69
N ALA A 90 10.11 -2.90 -8.70
CA ALA A 90 10.52 -2.91 -10.09
C ALA A 90 10.70 -1.49 -10.62
N PHE A 91 11.76 -1.24 -11.38
CA PHE A 91 12.06 0.08 -11.94
C PHE A 91 11.54 0.21 -13.37
N ASP A 92 11.53 -0.91 -14.10
CA ASP A 92 11.04 -1.02 -15.46
C ASP A 92 10.62 -2.47 -15.79
N GLY A 93 10.52 -2.83 -17.07
CA GLY A 93 10.22 -4.19 -17.53
C GLY A 93 11.40 -5.18 -17.46
N ALA A 94 12.62 -4.71 -17.16
CA ALA A 94 13.83 -5.53 -17.09
C ALA A 94 14.40 -5.59 -15.67
N THR A 95 14.32 -4.52 -14.91
CA THR A 95 15.00 -4.34 -13.63
C THR A 95 14.04 -4.41 -12.45
N ALA A 96 14.27 -5.35 -11.54
CA ALA A 96 13.51 -5.49 -10.30
C ALA A 96 14.37 -6.06 -9.16
N VAL A 97 13.96 -5.75 -7.93
CA VAL A 97 14.53 -6.26 -6.68
C VAL A 97 13.43 -7.00 -5.93
N ILE A 98 13.71 -8.21 -5.44
CA ILE A 98 12.80 -9.02 -4.63
C ILE A 98 13.41 -9.32 -3.28
N MET A 99 12.56 -9.55 -2.30
CA MET A 99 12.96 -9.80 -0.92
C MET A 99 12.31 -11.07 -0.38
N ALA A 100 13.15 -12.05 0.03
CA ALA A 100 12.73 -13.23 0.76
C ALA A 100 12.80 -12.95 2.26
N VAL A 101 11.74 -13.31 2.99
CA VAL A 101 11.51 -12.80 4.34
C VAL A 101 12.38 -13.41 5.42
N SER A 102 12.62 -14.71 5.42
CA SER A 102 13.21 -15.38 6.60
C SER A 102 14.25 -16.43 6.30
N GLU A 103 14.92 -16.76 7.30
CA GLU A 103 16.17 -17.43 7.59
C GLU A 103 16.64 -18.45 6.54
N PRO A 104 17.65 -18.09 5.76
CA PRO A 104 18.28 -16.77 5.66
C PRO A 104 17.37 -15.76 4.94
N GLY A 105 17.47 -14.47 5.33
CA GLY A 105 16.88 -13.36 4.59
C GLY A 105 17.70 -13.05 3.33
N TYR A 106 17.05 -12.94 2.18
CA TYR A 106 17.73 -12.63 0.92
C TYR A 106 17.12 -11.43 0.21
N ILE A 107 17.96 -10.63 -0.43
CA ILE A 107 17.52 -9.68 -1.46
C ILE A 107 18.19 -10.10 -2.76
N LEU A 108 17.39 -10.23 -3.82
CA LEU A 108 17.87 -10.57 -5.15
C LEU A 108 17.49 -9.48 -6.15
N LYS A 109 18.33 -9.29 -7.16
CA LYS A 109 18.11 -8.33 -8.24
C LYS A 109 18.19 -9.00 -9.60
N THR A 110 17.30 -8.62 -10.51
CA THR A 110 17.34 -8.92 -11.93
C THR A 110 17.55 -7.65 -12.75
N ASN A 111 18.22 -7.77 -13.90
CA ASN A 111 18.34 -6.72 -14.92
C ASN A 111 17.94 -7.23 -16.33
N ASP A 112 17.40 -8.44 -16.43
CA ASP A 112 17.03 -9.11 -17.68
C ASP A 112 15.56 -9.53 -17.72
N GLY A 113 14.74 -8.92 -16.88
CA GLY A 113 13.31 -9.21 -16.86
C GLY A 113 12.95 -10.50 -16.14
N GLY A 114 13.80 -10.92 -15.20
CA GLY A 114 13.59 -12.08 -14.35
C GLY A 114 14.11 -13.39 -14.96
N ASP A 115 14.86 -13.34 -16.07
CA ASP A 115 15.48 -14.51 -16.65
C ASP A 115 16.62 -15.04 -15.75
N SER A 116 17.34 -14.14 -15.09
CA SER A 116 18.30 -14.46 -14.04
C SER A 116 18.17 -13.52 -12.83
N TRP A 117 18.60 -14.03 -11.67
CA TRP A 117 18.56 -13.30 -10.40
C TRP A 117 19.90 -13.43 -9.70
N LYS A 118 20.45 -12.31 -9.24
CA LYS A 118 21.69 -12.23 -8.46
C LYS A 118 21.35 -11.95 -7.00
N ILE A 119 21.95 -12.71 -6.08
CA ILE A 119 21.92 -12.37 -4.65
C ILE A 119 22.74 -11.09 -4.46
N VAL A 120 22.10 -10.05 -3.97
CA VAL A 120 22.70 -8.73 -3.68
C VAL A 120 22.81 -8.46 -2.18
N TYR A 121 22.12 -9.27 -1.37
CA TYR A 121 22.19 -9.27 0.09
C TYR A 121 21.78 -10.64 0.65
N GLU A 122 22.49 -11.08 1.69
CA GLU A 122 22.20 -12.27 2.47
C GLU A 122 22.39 -11.96 3.96
N ASN A 123 21.42 -12.32 4.79
CA ASN A 123 21.52 -12.22 6.24
C ASN A 123 21.15 -13.56 6.89
N LYS A 124 22.13 -14.15 7.61
CA LYS A 124 22.01 -15.44 8.31
C LYS A 124 21.78 -15.28 9.82
N SER A 125 21.54 -14.07 10.30
CA SER A 125 21.27 -13.83 11.71
C SER A 125 20.05 -14.63 12.15
N LYS A 126 20.15 -15.27 13.30
CA LYS A 126 19.00 -15.96 13.91
C LYS A 126 17.89 -14.94 14.19
N GLY A 127 16.67 -15.26 13.81
CA GLY A 127 15.51 -14.40 14.00
C GLY A 127 15.35 -13.33 12.93
N ILE A 128 16.20 -13.31 11.88
CA ILE A 128 16.00 -12.36 10.77
C ILE A 128 14.63 -12.60 10.11
N PHE A 129 13.84 -11.55 10.02
CA PHE A 129 12.60 -11.53 9.26
C PHE A 129 12.45 -10.14 8.64
N MET A 130 12.47 -10.08 7.30
CA MET A 130 12.37 -8.83 6.55
C MET A 130 10.93 -8.61 6.12
N ASP A 131 10.35 -7.43 6.42
CA ASP A 131 8.91 -7.21 6.30
C ASP A 131 8.51 -6.38 5.09
N ALA A 132 9.29 -5.34 4.79
CA ALA A 132 8.98 -4.43 3.70
C ALA A 132 10.21 -3.77 3.11
N MET A 133 10.11 -3.43 1.84
CA MET A 133 11.10 -2.72 1.05
C MET A 133 10.42 -1.55 0.34
N GLU A 134 11.05 -0.36 0.38
CA GLU A 134 10.58 0.81 -0.37
C GLU A 134 11.78 1.56 -0.94
N PHE A 135 11.65 2.13 -2.13
CA PHE A 135 12.68 2.96 -2.75
C PHE A 135 12.23 4.41 -2.84
N TRP A 136 13.12 5.37 -2.51
CA TRP A 136 12.91 6.80 -2.73
C TRP A 136 12.99 7.16 -4.22
N ASN A 137 13.91 6.49 -4.90
CA ASN A 137 14.23 6.67 -6.31
C ASN A 137 14.94 5.42 -6.83
N ALA A 138 15.38 5.41 -8.07
CA ALA A 138 16.05 4.25 -8.67
C ALA A 138 17.41 3.88 -8.02
N GLN A 139 17.97 4.70 -7.11
CA GLN A 139 19.27 4.46 -6.46
C GLN A 139 19.15 4.12 -4.97
N SER A 140 18.25 4.81 -4.25
CA SER A 140 18.19 4.73 -2.79
C SER A 140 16.95 3.97 -2.33
N GLY A 141 17.16 2.97 -1.47
CA GLY A 141 16.11 2.14 -0.90
C GLY A 141 16.36 1.76 0.56
N ILE A 142 15.33 1.26 1.21
CA ILE A 142 15.33 0.79 2.59
C ILE A 142 14.56 -0.52 2.69
N VAL A 143 15.05 -1.42 3.54
CA VAL A 143 14.32 -2.58 4.03
C VAL A 143 14.19 -2.46 5.54
N ILE A 144 13.02 -2.75 6.05
CA ILE A 144 12.79 -2.93 7.48
C ILE A 144 12.36 -4.37 7.77
N GLY A 145 12.60 -4.80 9.00
CA GLY A 145 12.20 -6.13 9.46
C GLY A 145 11.95 -6.17 10.95
N ASP A 146 11.50 -7.32 11.41
CA ASP A 146 11.22 -7.60 12.81
C ASP A 146 12.43 -7.32 13.72
N PRO A 147 12.19 -7.08 15.00
CA PRO A 147 13.25 -6.89 15.95
C PRO A 147 14.15 -8.11 16.08
N ILE A 148 15.46 -7.89 16.02
CA ILE A 148 16.48 -8.84 16.49
C ILE A 148 16.96 -8.29 17.83
N ASP A 149 16.81 -9.09 18.88
CA ASP A 149 16.93 -8.66 20.28
C ASP A 149 15.85 -7.61 20.60
N ASP A 150 16.23 -6.35 20.78
CA ASP A 150 15.31 -5.25 21.11
C ASP A 150 15.24 -4.15 20.02
N ARG A 151 15.75 -4.42 18.77
CA ARG A 151 15.84 -3.38 17.74
C ARG A 151 15.38 -3.89 16.39
N PHE A 152 14.54 -3.09 15.73
CA PHE A 152 14.07 -3.37 14.38
C PHE A 152 15.25 -3.50 13.40
N PHE A 153 15.22 -4.55 12.58
CA PHE A 153 16.19 -4.69 11.52
C PHE A 153 15.99 -3.59 10.47
N VAL A 154 17.09 -2.97 10.04
CA VAL A 154 17.09 -1.96 8.98
C VAL A 154 18.35 -2.12 8.14
N THR A 155 18.18 -2.20 6.82
CA THR A 155 19.27 -2.14 5.84
C THR A 155 18.95 -1.16 4.71
N ARG A 156 19.95 -0.56 4.09
CA ARG A 156 19.79 0.47 3.05
C ARG A 156 20.65 0.18 1.82
N THR A 157 20.19 0.61 0.67
CA THR A 157 20.96 0.68 -0.57
C THR A 157 21.07 2.12 -1.06
N PHE A 158 22.17 2.43 -1.77
CA PHE A 158 22.44 3.72 -2.41
C PHE A 158 22.88 3.57 -3.88
N ASN A 159 22.78 2.35 -4.43
CA ASN A 159 23.21 1.98 -5.77
C ASN A 159 22.17 1.15 -6.53
N GLY A 160 20.90 1.43 -6.29
CA GLY A 160 19.79 0.76 -7.00
C GLY A 160 19.60 -0.69 -6.58
N GLY A 161 20.01 -1.05 -5.36
CA GLY A 161 19.86 -2.41 -4.85
C GLY A 161 20.98 -3.36 -5.27
N ASP A 162 22.08 -2.89 -5.85
CA ASP A 162 23.25 -3.74 -6.19
C ASP A 162 24.01 -4.21 -4.96
N SER A 163 23.93 -3.45 -3.86
CA SER A 163 24.43 -3.84 -2.54
C SER A 163 23.61 -3.15 -1.44
N TRP A 164 23.65 -3.73 -0.24
CA TRP A 164 22.90 -3.25 0.92
C TRP A 164 23.83 -3.14 2.13
N GLN A 165 23.56 -2.14 2.97
CA GLN A 165 24.35 -1.83 4.16
C GLN A 165 23.42 -1.78 5.38
N ASP A 166 23.70 -2.63 6.35
CA ASP A 166 22.94 -2.66 7.59
C ASP A 166 23.18 -1.39 8.40
N ILE A 167 22.13 -0.85 8.93
CA ILE A 167 22.23 0.20 9.96
C ILE A 167 22.85 -0.44 11.21
N PRO A 168 23.94 0.14 11.78
CA PRO A 168 24.56 -0.35 12.99
C PRO A 168 23.53 -0.55 14.10
N PHE A 169 23.65 -1.65 14.85
CA PHE A 169 22.66 -2.07 15.86
C PHE A 169 22.25 -0.93 16.78
N GLN A 170 23.21 -0.17 17.34
CA GLN A 170 22.96 0.93 18.27
C GLN A 170 22.14 2.09 17.68
N ASN A 171 22.08 2.18 16.32
CA ASN A 171 21.36 3.24 15.61
C ASN A 171 19.98 2.78 15.09
N ARG A 172 19.64 1.49 15.27
CA ARG A 172 18.35 0.95 14.86
C ARG A 172 17.24 1.38 15.86
N PRO A 173 16.00 1.57 15.39
CA PRO A 173 14.88 1.88 16.25
C PRO A 173 14.65 0.79 17.31
N VAL A 174 14.39 1.19 18.55
CA VAL A 174 14.11 0.28 19.67
C VAL A 174 12.67 -0.22 19.58
N ALA A 175 12.49 -1.53 19.69
CA ALA A 175 11.19 -2.18 19.79
C ALA A 175 10.77 -2.34 21.25
N ASP A 176 9.46 -2.27 21.48
CA ASP A 176 8.88 -2.72 22.75
C ASP A 176 8.67 -4.24 22.74
N SER A 177 8.55 -4.85 23.91
CA SER A 177 8.32 -6.31 24.01
C SER A 177 7.05 -6.74 23.28
N GLY A 178 7.20 -7.72 22.37
CA GLY A 178 6.12 -8.25 21.53
C GLY A 178 5.62 -7.30 20.43
N GLU A 179 6.38 -6.25 20.13
CA GLU A 179 6.17 -5.40 18.95
C GLU A 179 6.86 -6.01 17.74
N ALA A 180 6.20 -5.99 16.58
CA ALA A 180 6.69 -6.58 15.33
C ALA A 180 6.25 -5.75 14.13
N CYS A 181 6.88 -5.95 13.00
CA CYS A 181 6.37 -5.54 11.69
C CYS A 181 5.47 -6.65 11.10
N PHE A 182 4.75 -6.35 10.03
CA PHE A 182 3.92 -7.35 9.37
C PHE A 182 4.20 -7.41 7.87
N ALA A 183 4.85 -8.47 7.40
CA ALA A 183 5.14 -8.73 5.99
C ALA A 183 3.87 -9.12 5.20
N ALA A 184 2.80 -8.35 5.36
CA ALA A 184 1.50 -8.66 4.76
C ALA A 184 1.41 -8.21 3.29
N SER A 185 2.05 -7.07 2.96
CA SER A 185 1.91 -6.42 1.65
C SER A 185 3.11 -5.54 1.26
N GLY A 186 4.22 -5.54 2.04
CA GLY A 186 5.35 -4.63 1.83
C GLY A 186 5.02 -3.15 1.99
N THR A 187 3.96 -2.81 2.75
CA THR A 187 3.45 -1.43 2.84
C THR A 187 3.46 -0.85 4.24
N ASN A 188 4.17 -1.46 5.16
CA ASN A 188 4.38 -0.94 6.50
C ASN A 188 5.53 0.08 6.58
N VAL A 189 6.29 0.29 5.49
CA VAL A 189 7.26 1.38 5.33
C VAL A 189 6.88 2.29 4.16
N ARG A 190 7.14 3.59 4.27
CA ARG A 190 7.01 4.57 3.18
C ARG A 190 8.17 5.53 3.16
N ALA A 191 8.79 5.63 2.00
CA ALA A 191 9.80 6.64 1.70
C ALA A 191 9.14 8.03 1.62
N LEU A 192 9.78 9.02 2.23
CA LEU A 192 9.41 10.43 2.18
C LEU A 192 10.47 11.23 1.44
N ASP A 193 10.27 12.54 1.30
CA ASP A 193 11.29 13.43 0.71
C ASP A 193 12.60 13.42 1.53
N LYS A 194 13.73 13.68 0.90
CA LYS A 194 15.08 13.83 1.52
C LYS A 194 15.59 12.63 2.32
N ASP A 195 15.42 11.43 1.79
CA ASP A 195 15.89 10.19 2.43
C ASP A 195 15.26 9.90 3.82
N GLU A 196 14.16 10.57 4.14
CA GLU A 196 13.34 10.24 5.31
C GLU A 196 12.40 9.09 4.99
N ALA A 197 12.06 8.31 5.99
CA ALA A 197 11.05 7.27 5.90
C ALA A 197 10.16 7.26 7.15
N VAL A 198 8.97 6.73 6.99
CA VAL A 198 8.11 6.34 8.11
C VAL A 198 7.83 4.86 8.01
N PHE A 199 7.74 4.18 9.15
CA PHE A 199 7.23 2.82 9.21
C PHE A 199 6.32 2.62 10.42
N ILE A 200 5.48 1.60 10.32
CA ILE A 200 4.50 1.26 11.36
C ILE A 200 4.70 -0.18 11.82
N THR A 201 4.29 -0.42 13.05
CA THR A 201 4.42 -1.70 13.73
C THR A 201 3.06 -2.21 14.23
N GLY A 202 3.03 -3.43 14.70
CA GLY A 202 1.90 -4.08 15.32
C GLY A 202 2.33 -5.04 16.42
N GLY A 203 1.47 -5.98 16.77
CA GLY A 203 1.66 -6.90 17.88
C GLY A 203 1.05 -6.36 19.17
N PHE A 204 1.76 -6.56 20.28
CA PHE A 204 1.33 -6.06 21.58
C PHE A 204 1.32 -4.54 21.63
N ARG A 205 2.14 -3.89 20.81
CA ARG A 205 2.20 -2.45 20.65
C ARG A 205 2.29 -2.06 19.19
N SER A 206 1.64 -0.97 18.81
CA SER A 206 1.61 -0.47 17.44
C SER A 206 2.00 1.00 17.44
N ARG A 207 3.12 1.32 16.77
CA ARG A 207 3.70 2.67 16.74
C ARG A 207 3.99 3.12 15.32
N LEU A 208 4.01 4.43 15.12
CA LEU A 208 4.57 5.09 13.93
C LEU A 208 5.98 5.56 14.26
N PHE A 209 6.93 5.09 13.50
CA PHE A 209 8.32 5.51 13.53
C PHE A 209 8.61 6.51 12.43
N SER A 210 9.33 7.55 12.75
CA SER A 210 9.83 8.59 11.84
C SER A 210 11.18 9.08 12.38
N LYS A 211 11.71 10.19 11.85
CA LYS A 211 12.88 10.86 12.44
C LYS A 211 12.64 11.42 13.85
N ASN A 212 11.39 11.55 14.28
CA ASN A 212 11.00 12.00 15.61
C ASN A 212 10.78 10.80 16.53
N GLU A 213 10.46 11.09 17.81
CA GLU A 213 10.07 10.06 18.77
C GLU A 213 8.90 9.22 18.23
N PRO A 214 8.91 7.90 18.48
CA PRO A 214 7.84 7.03 18.05
C PRO A 214 6.48 7.40 18.63
N ILE A 215 5.45 7.39 17.81
CA ILE A 215 4.09 7.78 18.19
C ILE A 215 3.23 6.52 18.35
N LEU A 216 2.60 6.36 19.53
CA LEU A 216 1.63 5.28 19.76
C LEU A 216 0.41 5.45 18.85
N LEU A 217 0.06 4.41 18.11
CA LEU A 217 -1.09 4.44 17.21
C LEU A 217 -2.39 4.04 17.92
N PRO A 218 -3.53 4.64 17.56
CA PRO A 218 -4.83 4.32 18.18
C PRO A 218 -5.48 3.04 17.65
N ILE A 219 -4.82 2.36 16.70
CA ILE A 219 -5.30 1.14 16.06
C ILE A 219 -5.43 -0.02 17.06
N LEU A 220 -6.21 -1.05 16.71
CA LEU A 220 -6.33 -2.26 17.52
C LEU A 220 -4.96 -2.90 17.73
N GLN A 221 -4.58 -3.15 18.98
CA GLN A 221 -3.30 -3.73 19.38
C GLN A 221 -3.44 -4.51 20.70
N GLY A 222 -2.37 -5.14 21.18
CA GLY A 222 -2.35 -5.88 22.46
C GLY A 222 -2.35 -7.40 22.30
N LYS A 223 -2.16 -7.91 21.07
CA LYS A 223 -1.96 -9.32 20.75
C LYS A 223 -1.01 -9.44 19.57
N GLU A 224 -0.29 -10.55 19.45
CA GLU A 224 0.59 -10.86 18.32
C GLU A 224 -0.09 -10.73 16.94
N THR A 225 -1.42 -10.93 16.90
CA THR A 225 -2.21 -10.93 15.66
C THR A 225 -2.83 -9.58 15.32
N THR A 226 -2.61 -8.55 16.17
CA THR A 226 -3.26 -7.24 16.05
C THR A 226 -2.26 -6.13 15.74
N GLY A 227 -2.67 -5.07 15.07
CA GLY A 227 -1.85 -3.89 14.86
C GLY A 227 -2.04 -3.24 13.52
N ALA A 228 -1.18 -2.24 13.23
CA ALA A 228 -1.11 -1.61 11.94
C ALA A 228 -0.32 -2.50 10.96
N ASN A 229 -0.87 -2.71 9.77
CA ASN A 229 -0.29 -3.54 8.72
C ASN A 229 0.19 -2.73 7.53
N SER A 230 -0.43 -1.59 7.28
CA SER A 230 -0.13 -0.76 6.11
C SER A 230 -0.31 0.71 6.43
N VAL A 231 0.62 1.52 5.95
CA VAL A 231 0.53 2.98 5.96
C VAL A 231 0.59 3.52 4.53
N ALA A 232 -0.30 4.45 4.18
CA ALA A 232 -0.19 5.22 2.95
C ALA A 232 0.03 6.70 3.28
N VAL A 233 0.86 7.37 2.47
CA VAL A 233 1.23 8.79 2.64
C VAL A 233 0.92 9.52 1.35
N TRP A 234 -0.02 10.47 1.38
CA TRP A 234 -0.41 11.24 0.20
C TRP A 234 0.63 12.24 -0.26
N ASP A 235 1.23 12.91 0.68
CA ASP A 235 2.16 14.02 0.43
C ASP A 235 3.64 13.62 0.56
N LYS A 236 3.96 12.35 0.34
CA LYS A 236 5.31 11.78 0.54
C LYS A 236 6.41 12.49 -0.27
N ASN A 237 6.09 12.96 -1.47
CA ASN A 237 7.04 13.63 -2.39
C ASN A 237 7.07 15.15 -2.24
N LYS A 238 6.45 15.73 -1.20
CA LYS A 238 6.43 17.17 -0.96
C LYS A 238 7.47 17.58 0.05
N LEU A 239 8.07 18.74 -0.14
CA LEU A 239 8.93 19.36 0.87
C LEU A 239 8.16 19.46 2.21
N LYS A 240 8.70 18.87 3.28
CA LYS A 240 8.01 18.66 4.56
C LYS A 240 6.73 17.82 4.45
N GLY A 241 6.74 16.83 3.55
CA GLY A 241 5.67 15.84 3.41
C GLY A 241 5.51 14.95 4.66
N GLY A 242 4.70 13.88 4.50
CA GLY A 242 4.41 12.97 5.62
C GLY A 242 3.38 13.50 6.62
N LYS A 243 2.61 14.53 6.24
CA LYS A 243 1.56 15.07 7.12
C LYS A 243 0.24 14.32 6.97
N ARG A 244 -0.13 13.99 5.74
CA ARG A 244 -1.37 13.29 5.45
C ARG A 244 -1.12 11.81 5.26
N MET A 245 -1.51 11.03 6.27
CA MET A 245 -1.35 9.59 6.29
C MET A 245 -2.64 8.89 6.64
N ILE A 246 -2.74 7.65 6.22
CA ILE A 246 -3.78 6.71 6.62
C ILE A 246 -3.13 5.38 6.98
N ILE A 247 -3.60 4.77 8.07
CA ILE A 247 -3.16 3.46 8.52
C ILE A 247 -4.33 2.50 8.54
N VAL A 248 -4.08 1.26 8.17
CA VAL A 248 -5.03 0.16 8.29
C VAL A 248 -4.38 -1.07 8.91
N GLY A 249 -5.21 -1.94 9.47
CA GLY A 249 -4.79 -3.19 10.09
C GLY A 249 -5.97 -3.88 10.75
N GLY A 250 -5.85 -4.22 12.02
CA GLY A 250 -6.85 -4.92 12.83
C GLY A 250 -6.31 -6.25 13.36
N ASP A 251 -7.15 -7.26 13.50
CA ASP A 251 -6.78 -8.62 13.90
C ASP A 251 -6.89 -9.55 12.68
N PHE A 252 -5.76 -10.05 12.15
CA PHE A 252 -5.77 -10.92 10.97
C PHE A 252 -6.40 -12.30 11.25
N MET A 253 -6.53 -12.71 12.50
CA MET A 253 -7.28 -13.91 12.89
C MET A 253 -8.80 -13.67 12.98
N LYS A 254 -9.22 -12.39 12.89
CA LYS A 254 -10.63 -11.97 12.87
C LYS A 254 -10.91 -11.08 11.69
N PRO A 255 -10.87 -11.60 10.45
CA PRO A 255 -10.88 -10.78 9.24
C PRO A 255 -12.14 -9.93 9.06
N ASN A 256 -13.23 -10.23 9.75
CA ASN A 256 -14.47 -9.48 9.69
C ASN A 256 -14.63 -8.43 10.81
N ASP A 257 -13.67 -8.37 11.77
CA ASP A 257 -13.73 -7.38 12.83
C ASP A 257 -13.31 -5.99 12.32
N THR A 258 -14.19 -5.00 12.47
CA THR A 258 -13.97 -3.62 12.03
C THR A 258 -13.46 -2.72 13.16
N LYS A 259 -13.31 -3.26 14.38
CA LYS A 259 -12.95 -2.48 15.56
C LYS A 259 -11.55 -1.89 15.43
N LYS A 260 -11.46 -0.56 15.41
CA LYS A 260 -10.19 0.18 15.36
C LYS A 260 -9.24 -0.29 14.25
N ASN A 261 -9.77 -0.60 13.07
CA ASN A 261 -9.02 -1.17 11.94
C ASN A 261 -8.46 -0.11 10.97
N CYS A 262 -8.81 1.18 11.15
CA CYS A 262 -8.39 2.27 10.29
C CYS A 262 -8.36 3.60 11.05
N PHE A 263 -7.33 4.42 10.77
CA PHE A 263 -7.22 5.81 11.24
C PHE A 263 -6.51 6.65 10.21
N TYR A 264 -6.80 7.95 10.17
CA TYR A 264 -6.13 8.92 9.30
C TYR A 264 -5.65 10.14 10.08
N THR A 265 -4.62 10.80 9.56
CA THR A 265 -4.05 12.04 10.11
C THR A 265 -3.81 13.07 9.02
N SER A 266 -3.78 14.35 9.38
CA SER A 266 -3.40 15.47 8.51
C SER A 266 -2.25 16.32 9.05
N ASP A 267 -1.67 15.93 10.20
CA ASP A 267 -0.67 16.69 10.94
C ASP A 267 0.62 15.90 11.25
N GLY A 268 0.84 14.79 10.51
CA GLY A 268 2.04 13.96 10.65
C GLY A 268 1.97 12.98 11.82
N GLY A 269 0.75 12.56 12.19
CA GLY A 269 0.53 11.58 13.25
C GLY A 269 0.45 12.17 14.65
N LYS A 270 0.44 13.50 14.81
CA LYS A 270 0.23 14.14 16.11
C LYS A 270 -1.18 13.88 16.62
N THR A 271 -2.17 13.93 15.72
CA THR A 271 -3.55 13.54 15.99
C THR A 271 -4.04 12.53 14.98
N TRP A 272 -4.90 11.62 15.41
CA TRP A 272 -5.49 10.59 14.58
C TRP A 272 -7.00 10.58 14.73
N GLU A 273 -7.69 10.47 13.59
CA GLU A 273 -9.15 10.42 13.54
C GLU A 273 -9.60 9.04 13.02
N ALA A 274 -10.63 8.48 13.64
CA ALA A 274 -11.29 7.30 13.15
C ALA A 274 -12.25 7.65 12.00
N PRO A 275 -12.39 6.82 10.97
CA PRO A 275 -13.42 7.01 9.94
C PRO A 275 -14.82 6.89 10.54
N LYS A 276 -15.78 7.62 9.96
CA LYS A 276 -17.20 7.51 10.31
C LYS A 276 -17.75 6.14 9.91
N THR A 277 -17.39 5.66 8.72
CA THR A 277 -17.66 4.31 8.24
C THR A 277 -16.30 3.63 7.99
N PRO A 278 -15.88 2.68 8.83
CA PRO A 278 -14.58 2.01 8.68
C PRO A 278 -14.57 1.02 7.50
N PRO A 279 -13.39 0.56 7.04
CA PRO A 279 -13.28 -0.60 6.15
C PRO A 279 -13.96 -1.84 6.73
N HIS A 280 -14.43 -2.75 5.86
CA HIS A 280 -15.28 -3.91 6.22
C HIS A 280 -14.53 -5.08 6.89
N GLY A 281 -13.46 -4.81 7.61
CA GLY A 281 -12.72 -5.80 8.39
C GLY A 281 -11.22 -5.51 8.43
N TYR A 282 -10.43 -6.54 8.79
CA TYR A 282 -8.98 -6.47 8.74
C TYR A 282 -8.49 -6.08 7.33
N ARG A 283 -7.53 -5.16 7.27
CA ARG A 283 -6.91 -4.71 6.01
C ARG A 283 -5.39 -4.86 6.08
N SER A 284 -4.85 -5.57 5.09
CA SER A 284 -3.41 -5.78 4.95
C SER A 284 -2.71 -4.68 4.17
N CYS A 285 -3.44 -3.93 3.36
CA CYS A 285 -2.87 -2.88 2.51
C CYS A 285 -3.83 -1.72 2.33
N VAL A 286 -3.26 -0.50 2.27
CA VAL A 286 -3.94 0.73 1.88
C VAL A 286 -3.06 1.54 0.92
N GLU A 287 -3.69 2.16 -0.10
CA GLU A 287 -2.99 2.92 -1.12
C GLU A 287 -3.80 4.14 -1.56
N TYR A 288 -3.15 5.31 -1.64
CA TYR A 288 -3.72 6.49 -2.25
C TYR A 288 -3.66 6.41 -3.77
N PHE A 289 -4.79 6.57 -4.44
CA PHE A 289 -4.86 6.83 -5.87
C PHE A 289 -4.88 8.34 -6.14
N SER A 290 -5.65 9.08 -5.36
CA SER A 290 -5.67 10.55 -5.33
C SER A 290 -5.79 11.03 -3.88
N LYS A 291 -5.80 12.35 -3.68
CA LYS A 291 -5.95 12.93 -2.33
C LYS A 291 -7.19 12.40 -1.60
N ASN A 292 -8.25 12.15 -2.34
CA ASN A 292 -9.54 11.74 -1.79
C ASN A 292 -9.89 10.28 -2.11
N GLU A 293 -9.30 9.69 -3.16
CA GLU A 293 -9.58 8.32 -3.58
C GLU A 293 -8.52 7.38 -3.05
N ILE A 294 -8.96 6.43 -2.24
CA ILE A 294 -8.11 5.49 -1.51
C ILE A 294 -8.70 4.10 -1.65
N TYR A 295 -7.84 3.13 -1.90
CA TYR A 295 -8.19 1.72 -1.92
C TYR A 295 -7.55 0.99 -0.75
N SER A 296 -8.26 0.02 -0.19
CA SER A 296 -7.75 -0.84 0.86
C SER A 296 -8.20 -2.27 0.61
N CYS A 297 -7.34 -3.25 0.87
CA CYS A 297 -7.68 -4.65 0.69
C CYS A 297 -7.26 -5.52 1.88
N GLY A 298 -7.86 -6.69 1.97
CA GLY A 298 -7.59 -7.67 3.01
C GLY A 298 -8.21 -9.02 2.71
N LEU A 299 -8.27 -9.89 3.72
CA LEU A 299 -8.68 -11.28 3.58
C LEU A 299 -10.15 -11.48 3.21
N ASN A 300 -11.00 -10.46 3.37
CA ASN A 300 -12.44 -10.53 3.13
C ASN A 300 -12.96 -9.46 2.15
N GLY A 301 -12.07 -8.83 1.37
CA GLY A 301 -12.49 -7.93 0.31
C GLY A 301 -11.64 -6.68 0.11
N VAL A 302 -12.18 -5.80 -0.73
CA VAL A 302 -11.60 -4.53 -1.14
C VAL A 302 -12.56 -3.41 -0.82
N ASP A 303 -12.08 -2.38 -0.14
CA ASP A 303 -12.81 -1.16 0.14
C ASP A 303 -12.27 0.03 -0.66
N PHE A 304 -13.16 0.96 -0.93
CA PHE A 304 -12.88 2.24 -1.57
C PHE A 304 -13.42 3.39 -0.72
N SER A 305 -12.63 4.45 -0.61
CA SER A 305 -13.05 5.74 -0.07
C SER A 305 -12.84 6.83 -1.13
N HIS A 306 -13.79 7.74 -1.27
CA HIS A 306 -13.72 8.90 -2.18
C HIS A 306 -13.63 10.24 -1.44
N ASP A 307 -13.48 10.20 -0.13
CA ASP A 307 -13.49 11.39 0.74
C ASP A 307 -12.28 11.49 1.69
N GLY A 308 -11.17 10.86 1.27
CA GLY A 308 -9.91 10.93 2.02
C GLY A 308 -9.85 9.98 3.22
N GLY A 309 -10.61 8.89 3.19
CA GLY A 309 -10.60 7.85 4.22
C GLY A 309 -11.64 8.02 5.33
N LYS A 310 -12.57 8.99 5.20
CA LYS A 310 -13.60 9.25 6.20
C LYS A 310 -14.76 8.25 6.14
N ASN A 311 -15.12 7.81 4.94
CA ASN A 311 -16.13 6.79 4.72
C ASN A 311 -15.63 5.75 3.72
N TRP A 312 -15.83 4.47 4.03
CA TRP A 312 -15.41 3.34 3.22
C TRP A 312 -16.60 2.52 2.71
N HIS A 313 -16.45 2.01 1.50
CA HIS A 313 -17.47 1.22 0.81
C HIS A 313 -16.82 -0.06 0.29
N LEU A 314 -17.39 -1.21 0.61
CA LEU A 314 -16.99 -2.49 0.04
C LEU A 314 -17.31 -2.51 -1.46
N ILE A 315 -16.30 -2.76 -2.30
CA ILE A 315 -16.43 -2.84 -3.76
C ILE A 315 -16.17 -4.25 -4.30
N SER A 316 -15.59 -5.15 -3.49
CA SER A 316 -15.41 -6.57 -3.82
C SER A 316 -15.29 -7.37 -2.53
N LYS A 317 -15.77 -8.62 -2.53
CA LYS A 317 -15.54 -9.61 -1.47
C LYS A 317 -14.34 -10.50 -1.74
N GLU A 318 -13.69 -10.35 -2.89
CA GLU A 318 -12.50 -11.12 -3.27
C GLU A 318 -11.31 -10.74 -2.38
N ALA A 319 -10.60 -11.75 -1.88
CA ALA A 319 -9.45 -11.57 -1.00
C ALA A 319 -8.21 -11.09 -1.78
N PHE A 320 -7.55 -10.06 -1.27
CA PHE A 320 -6.25 -9.60 -1.75
C PHE A 320 -5.34 -9.25 -0.59
N HIS A 321 -4.02 -9.40 -0.78
CA HIS A 321 -3.01 -9.03 0.21
C HIS A 321 -2.51 -7.60 0.00
N VAL A 322 -2.38 -7.18 -1.26
CA VAL A 322 -1.75 -5.91 -1.63
C VAL A 322 -2.52 -5.19 -2.73
N VAL A 323 -2.58 -3.88 -2.64
CA VAL A 323 -3.08 -2.95 -3.67
C VAL A 323 -2.02 -1.89 -3.94
N ARG A 324 -1.78 -1.58 -5.23
CA ARG A 324 -0.84 -0.55 -5.68
C ARG A 324 -1.40 0.27 -6.83
N ALA A 325 -1.23 1.57 -6.74
CA ALA A 325 -1.45 2.48 -7.87
C ALA A 325 -0.22 2.50 -8.77
N SER A 326 -0.45 2.67 -10.07
CA SER A 326 0.59 2.87 -11.06
C SER A 326 1.42 4.13 -10.75
N ARG A 327 2.77 4.01 -10.73
CA ARG A 327 3.65 5.15 -10.47
C ARG A 327 3.67 6.15 -11.62
N LEU A 328 3.56 5.67 -12.86
CA LEU A 328 3.63 6.45 -14.09
C LEU A 328 2.37 6.25 -14.95
N GLY A 329 1.20 6.20 -14.31
CA GLY A 329 -0.07 5.96 -15.00
C GLY A 329 -1.29 6.18 -14.10
N SER A 330 -2.41 5.58 -14.47
CA SER A 330 -3.70 5.74 -13.80
C SER A 330 -4.34 4.43 -13.35
N ALA A 331 -3.71 3.28 -13.59
CA ALA A 331 -4.25 1.99 -13.20
C ALA A 331 -3.97 1.66 -11.74
N VAL A 332 -4.87 0.89 -11.12
CA VAL A 332 -4.70 0.32 -9.79
C VAL A 332 -4.84 -1.20 -9.91
N TYR A 333 -3.84 -1.92 -9.38
CA TYR A 333 -3.80 -3.37 -9.39
C TYR A 333 -3.80 -3.93 -7.98
N LEU A 334 -4.23 -5.18 -7.87
CA LEU A 334 -4.27 -5.95 -6.62
C LEU A 334 -3.63 -7.32 -6.85
N ALA A 335 -2.99 -7.87 -5.81
CA ALA A 335 -2.50 -9.24 -5.81
C ALA A 335 -2.85 -9.93 -4.48
N GLY A 336 -3.08 -11.24 -4.51
CA GLY A 336 -3.62 -11.96 -3.36
C GLY A 336 -3.37 -13.46 -3.36
N PRO A 337 -4.15 -14.21 -2.59
CA PRO A 337 -4.02 -15.65 -2.49
C PRO A 337 -4.34 -16.33 -3.82
N ASN A 338 -3.90 -17.59 -3.97
CA ASN A 338 -4.16 -18.44 -5.13
C ASN A 338 -3.75 -17.81 -6.48
N GLY A 339 -2.73 -16.94 -6.49
CA GLY A 339 -2.28 -16.22 -7.68
C GLY A 339 -3.29 -15.23 -8.23
N THR A 340 -4.24 -14.81 -7.41
CA THR A 340 -5.27 -13.86 -7.83
C THR A 340 -4.66 -12.48 -8.06
N ILE A 341 -4.84 -11.96 -9.27
CA ILE A 341 -4.49 -10.59 -9.64
C ILE A 341 -5.76 -9.89 -10.11
N GLY A 342 -6.02 -8.72 -9.53
CA GLY A 342 -7.14 -7.86 -9.87
C GLY A 342 -6.71 -6.51 -10.43
N LYS A 343 -7.63 -5.84 -11.09
CA LYS A 343 -7.51 -4.46 -11.55
C LYS A 343 -8.78 -3.70 -11.16
N ILE A 344 -8.61 -2.50 -10.62
CA ILE A 344 -9.73 -1.58 -10.42
C ILE A 344 -10.20 -1.08 -11.79
N VAL A 345 -11.49 -1.16 -12.03
CA VAL A 345 -12.15 -0.63 -13.23
C VAL A 345 -13.33 0.25 -12.83
N ILE A 346 -13.59 1.27 -13.63
CA ILE A 346 -14.74 2.13 -13.48
C ILE A 346 -15.69 1.75 -14.63
N ASP A 347 -16.81 1.12 -14.31
CA ASP A 347 -17.81 0.73 -15.31
C ASP A 347 -18.38 2.01 -15.95
N LYS A 348 -18.34 2.05 -17.29
CA LYS A 348 -18.82 3.21 -18.06
C LYS A 348 -20.34 3.23 -18.15
#